data_53b0356f9417b4b736b6f3adb6bb4d74
#
_entry.id   53b0356f9417b4b736b6f3adb6bb4d74
#
_cell.length_a   1.000
_cell.length_b   1.000
_cell.length_c   1.000
_cell.angle_alpha   90.00
_cell.angle_beta   90.00
_cell.angle_gamma   90.00
#
_symmetry.space_group_name_H-M   'P 1'
#
loop_
_entity.id
_entity.type
_entity.pdbx_description
1 polymer ?
#
loop_
_entity_poly.entity_id
_entity_poly.type
_entity_poly.pdbx_seq_one_letter_code
_entity_poly.pdbx_strand_id
1 'polypeptide(L)'
;MNPIQAARAAGQQVWLDNLSRALISSGELARFIALGVAGVTTNPAIFHKAIAEGQDYRPALAAMDASLGAEARYEGLVIEDVQRACDVIRPIFEASQGDAGYVSLEVSPALADDEAGTVAAARRLRAAVARDNLLVKIPATAAGVRAIETLTGEGVSINV
;
A
#
# COMPACT_ATOMS: atom_id res chain seq x y z
N MET A 1 -28.32 1.47 -5.54
CA MET A 1 -27.16 0.61 -5.25
C MET A 1 -26.43 0.38 -6.55
N ASN A 2 -25.14 0.74 -6.62
CA ASN A 2 -24.32 0.49 -7.80
C ASN A 2 -23.76 -0.96 -7.77
N PRO A 3 -23.17 -1.48 -8.87
CA PRO A 3 -22.68 -2.86 -8.93
C PRO A 3 -21.61 -3.20 -7.87
N ILE A 4 -20.73 -2.25 -7.49
CA ILE A 4 -19.69 -2.46 -6.47
C ILE A 4 -20.33 -2.63 -5.09
N GLN A 5 -21.33 -1.80 -4.78
CA GLN A 5 -22.08 -1.91 -3.52
C GLN A 5 -22.91 -3.20 -3.47
N ALA A 6 -23.44 -3.66 -4.61
CA ALA A 6 -24.16 -4.94 -4.69
C ALA A 6 -23.21 -6.12 -4.46
N ALA A 7 -22.01 -6.10 -5.03
CA ALA A 7 -20.97 -7.10 -4.79
C ALA A 7 -20.60 -7.15 -3.30
N ARG A 8 -20.42 -5.99 -2.66
CA ARG A 8 -20.12 -5.92 -1.23
C ARG A 8 -21.24 -6.49 -0.36
N ALA A 9 -22.50 -6.21 -0.70
CA ALA A 9 -23.65 -6.79 0.00
C ALA A 9 -23.72 -8.32 -0.13
N ALA A 10 -23.14 -8.88 -1.20
CA ALA A 10 -22.98 -10.32 -1.41
C ALA A 10 -21.69 -10.90 -0.77
N GLY A 11 -20.96 -10.12 0.03
CA GLY A 11 -19.73 -10.54 0.72
C GLY A 11 -18.45 -10.39 -0.10
N GLN A 12 -18.50 -9.80 -1.30
CA GLN A 12 -17.33 -9.60 -2.15
C GLN A 12 -16.79 -8.17 -2.01
N GLN A 13 -15.53 -8.03 -1.64
CA GLN A 13 -14.84 -6.73 -1.62
C GLN A 13 -14.16 -6.46 -2.95
N VAL A 14 -14.36 -5.26 -3.49
CA VAL A 14 -13.67 -4.77 -4.69
C VAL A 14 -12.52 -3.87 -4.27
N TRP A 15 -11.32 -4.16 -4.73
CA TRP A 15 -10.11 -3.40 -4.45
C TRP A 15 -9.62 -2.69 -5.71
N LEU A 16 -9.05 -1.50 -5.52
CA LEU A 16 -8.40 -0.75 -6.59
C LEU A 16 -6.93 -1.16 -6.69
N ASP A 17 -6.52 -1.74 -7.82
CA ASP A 17 -5.13 -2.10 -8.09
C ASP A 17 -4.40 -0.95 -8.80
N ASN A 18 -4.37 0.19 -8.15
CA ASN A 18 -3.66 1.38 -8.61
C ASN A 18 -3.51 2.38 -7.47
N LEU A 19 -2.31 2.96 -7.34
CA LEU A 19 -2.07 4.10 -6.46
C LEU A 19 -1.02 5.02 -7.09
N SER A 20 -1.30 6.32 -7.09
CA SER A 20 -0.37 7.35 -7.48
C SER A 20 -0.70 8.66 -6.76
N ARG A 21 0.26 9.57 -6.68
CA ARG A 21 0.07 10.89 -6.10
C ARG A 21 -1.06 11.66 -6.80
N ALA A 22 -1.12 11.59 -8.13
CA ALA A 22 -2.18 12.19 -8.93
C ALA A 22 -3.57 11.66 -8.55
N LEU A 23 -3.72 10.34 -8.38
CA LEU A 23 -4.99 9.72 -7.99
C LEU A 23 -5.50 10.23 -6.62
N ILE A 24 -4.57 10.45 -5.69
CA ILE A 24 -4.89 10.96 -4.35
C ILE A 24 -5.22 12.46 -4.43
N SER A 25 -4.36 13.27 -5.05
CA SER A 25 -4.46 14.73 -5.06
C SER A 25 -5.63 15.25 -5.89
N SER A 26 -6.05 14.55 -6.94
CA SER A 26 -7.22 14.88 -7.73
C SER A 26 -8.56 14.60 -7.01
N GLY A 27 -8.54 13.87 -5.90
CA GLY A 27 -9.75 13.40 -5.22
C GLY A 27 -10.40 12.17 -5.88
N GLU A 28 -9.80 11.62 -6.91
CA GLU A 28 -10.35 10.45 -7.62
C GLU A 28 -10.35 9.21 -6.74
N LEU A 29 -9.34 9.02 -5.89
CA LEU A 29 -9.34 7.94 -4.89
C LEU A 29 -10.56 8.03 -3.96
N ALA A 30 -10.86 9.22 -3.43
CA ALA A 30 -12.04 9.43 -2.59
C ALA A 30 -13.35 9.13 -3.35
N ARG A 31 -13.41 9.45 -4.64
CA ARG A 31 -14.55 9.12 -5.51
C ARG A 31 -14.72 7.61 -5.68
N PHE A 32 -13.67 6.84 -5.89
CA PHE A 32 -13.73 5.37 -5.96
C PHE A 32 -14.21 4.76 -4.63
N ILE A 33 -13.73 5.28 -3.51
CA ILE A 33 -14.16 4.86 -2.18
C ILE A 33 -15.66 5.12 -2.00
N ALA A 34 -16.15 6.28 -2.40
CA ALA A 34 -17.59 6.61 -2.36
C ALA A 34 -18.46 5.69 -3.24
N LEU A 35 -17.88 5.12 -4.32
CA LEU A 35 -18.55 4.12 -5.15
C LEU A 35 -18.56 2.72 -4.50
N GLY A 36 -17.83 2.49 -3.42
CA GLY A 36 -17.84 1.22 -2.67
C GLY A 36 -16.54 0.41 -2.75
N VAL A 37 -15.46 0.99 -3.30
CA VAL A 37 -14.12 0.35 -3.24
C VAL A 37 -13.72 0.17 -1.79
N ALA A 38 -13.32 -1.06 -1.43
CA ALA A 38 -13.10 -1.49 -0.06
C ALA A 38 -11.61 -1.51 0.35
N GLY A 39 -10.70 -1.39 -0.60
CA GLY A 39 -9.27 -1.37 -0.34
C GLY A 39 -8.48 -0.94 -1.58
N VAL A 40 -7.19 -0.69 -1.37
CA VAL A 40 -6.25 -0.29 -2.42
C VAL A 40 -5.02 -1.17 -2.34
N THR A 41 -4.56 -1.69 -3.47
CA THR A 41 -3.27 -2.36 -3.56
C THR A 41 -2.28 -1.54 -4.37
N THR A 42 -1.02 -1.60 -3.99
CA THR A 42 0.07 -0.95 -4.70
C THR A 42 0.85 -1.98 -5.51
N ASN A 43 1.52 -1.48 -6.53
CA ASN A 43 2.40 -2.28 -7.37
C ASN A 43 3.65 -1.46 -7.69
N PRO A 44 4.87 -1.99 -7.46
CA PRO A 44 6.10 -1.28 -7.76
C PRO A 44 6.19 -0.75 -9.19
N ALA A 45 5.70 -1.50 -10.18
CA ALA A 45 5.73 -1.07 -11.58
C ALA A 45 4.85 0.15 -11.85
N ILE A 46 3.69 0.22 -11.19
CA ILE A 46 2.77 1.37 -11.27
C ILE A 46 3.42 2.62 -10.69
N PHE A 47 4.01 2.51 -9.48
CA PHE A 47 4.73 3.62 -8.86
C PHE A 47 5.95 4.06 -9.68
N HIS A 48 6.75 3.12 -10.17
CA HIS A 48 7.89 3.44 -11.03
C HIS A 48 7.48 4.26 -12.24
N LYS A 49 6.41 3.85 -12.93
CA LYS A 49 5.88 4.57 -14.07
C LYS A 49 5.36 5.96 -13.67
N ALA A 50 4.59 6.05 -12.59
CA ALA A 50 4.03 7.31 -12.12
C ALA A 50 5.13 8.32 -11.71
N ILE A 51 6.20 7.86 -11.05
CA ILE A 51 7.34 8.69 -10.66
C ILE A 51 8.17 9.12 -11.87
N ALA A 52 8.41 8.21 -12.81
CA ALA A 52 9.23 8.50 -14.00
C ALA A 52 8.55 9.46 -14.97
N GLU A 53 7.25 9.30 -15.19
CA GLU A 53 6.48 10.07 -16.18
C GLU A 53 5.72 11.26 -15.56
N GLY A 54 5.42 11.19 -14.25
CA GLY A 54 4.59 12.17 -13.54
C GLY A 54 5.35 13.44 -13.15
N GLN A 55 4.66 14.58 -13.25
CA GLN A 55 5.18 15.87 -12.78
C GLN A 55 5.00 16.02 -11.26
N ASP A 56 4.08 15.27 -10.65
CA ASP A 56 3.64 15.42 -9.27
C ASP A 56 4.71 15.03 -8.23
N TYR A 57 5.69 14.23 -8.65
CA TYR A 57 6.80 13.79 -7.80
C TYR A 57 8.02 14.71 -7.85
N ARG A 58 8.13 15.58 -8.85
CA ARG A 58 9.32 16.46 -9.05
C ARG A 58 9.62 17.35 -7.85
N PRO A 59 8.62 18.04 -7.24
CA PRO A 59 8.90 18.88 -6.07
C PRO A 59 9.42 18.09 -4.88
N ALA A 60 8.82 16.92 -4.62
CA ALA A 60 9.25 16.05 -3.52
C ALA A 60 10.66 15.48 -3.78
N LEU A 61 10.95 15.02 -5.01
CA LEU A 61 12.29 14.56 -5.39
C LEU A 61 13.36 15.65 -5.25
N ALA A 62 13.02 16.89 -5.61
CA ALA A 62 13.94 18.04 -5.49
C ALA A 62 14.21 18.43 -4.03
N ALA A 63 13.28 18.15 -3.11
CA ALA A 63 13.41 18.43 -1.69
C ALA A 63 14.16 17.33 -0.91
N MET A 64 14.35 16.15 -1.51
CA MET A 64 15.06 15.05 -0.87
C MET A 64 16.56 15.29 -0.83
N ASP A 65 17.23 14.74 0.20
CA ASP A 65 18.68 14.75 0.32
C ASP A 65 19.33 14.13 -0.93
N ALA A 66 20.25 14.86 -1.53
CA ALA A 66 20.95 14.45 -2.76
C ALA A 66 21.85 13.21 -2.53
N SER A 67 22.23 12.92 -1.29
CA SER A 67 23.05 11.76 -0.93
C SER A 67 22.26 10.44 -0.92
N LEU A 68 20.91 10.50 -0.88
CA LEU A 68 20.08 9.31 -0.90
C LEU A 68 20.17 8.57 -2.24
N GLY A 69 20.36 7.26 -2.19
CA GLY A 69 20.27 6.38 -3.35
C GLY A 69 18.86 6.35 -3.95
N ALA A 70 18.74 5.88 -5.19
CA ALA A 70 17.48 5.83 -5.93
C ALA A 70 16.39 5.04 -5.19
N GLU A 71 16.73 3.90 -4.59
CA GLU A 71 15.81 3.06 -3.85
C GLU A 71 15.24 3.77 -2.61
N ALA A 72 16.09 4.44 -1.82
CA ALA A 72 15.66 5.18 -0.65
C ALA A 72 14.75 6.37 -1.01
N ARG A 73 15.04 7.06 -2.12
CA ARG A 73 14.17 8.12 -2.64
C ARG A 73 12.83 7.58 -3.09
N TYR A 74 12.82 6.49 -3.86
CA TYR A 74 11.61 5.81 -4.30
C TYR A 74 10.75 5.42 -3.10
N GLU A 75 11.34 4.74 -2.12
CA GLU A 75 10.63 4.29 -0.93
C GLU A 75 10.03 5.45 -0.13
N GLY A 76 10.77 6.54 0.05
CA GLY A 76 10.24 7.74 0.73
C GLY A 76 9.00 8.31 0.06
N LEU A 77 8.98 8.38 -1.28
CA LEU A 77 7.81 8.84 -2.03
C LEU A 77 6.61 7.89 -1.89
N VAL A 78 6.88 6.59 -1.97
CA VAL A 78 5.84 5.55 -1.85
C VAL A 78 5.23 5.56 -0.45
N ILE A 79 6.05 5.65 0.60
CA ILE A 79 5.58 5.72 1.98
C ILE A 79 4.64 6.91 2.18
N GLU A 80 5.01 8.10 1.70
CA GLU A 80 4.17 9.30 1.79
C GLU A 80 2.81 9.10 1.10
N ASP A 81 2.80 8.55 -0.10
CA ASP A 81 1.56 8.33 -0.86
C ASP A 81 0.69 7.24 -0.21
N VAL A 82 1.30 6.18 0.34
CA VAL A 82 0.60 5.13 1.09
C VAL A 82 -0.02 5.70 2.38
N GLN A 83 0.70 6.53 3.12
CA GLN A 83 0.15 7.22 4.31
C GLN A 83 -1.09 8.03 3.95
N ARG A 84 -1.02 8.84 2.90
CA ARG A 84 -2.15 9.64 2.41
C ARG A 84 -3.33 8.77 1.97
N ALA A 85 -3.07 7.67 1.26
CA ALA A 85 -4.11 6.75 0.85
C ALA A 85 -4.78 6.08 2.06
N CYS A 86 -3.99 5.65 3.06
CA CYS A 86 -4.51 5.12 4.32
C CYS A 86 -5.43 6.13 5.02
N ASP A 87 -5.04 7.40 5.04
CA ASP A 87 -5.84 8.46 5.67
C ASP A 87 -7.15 8.72 4.91
N VAL A 88 -7.12 8.70 3.56
CA VAL A 88 -8.31 8.88 2.72
C VAL A 88 -9.32 7.73 2.90
N ILE A 89 -8.86 6.47 3.01
CA ILE A 89 -9.75 5.30 3.16
C ILE A 89 -10.07 4.97 4.63
N ARG A 90 -9.43 5.60 5.59
CA ARG A 90 -9.62 5.38 7.04
C ARG A 90 -11.10 5.34 7.49
N PRO A 91 -12.01 6.22 7.01
CA PRO A 91 -13.42 6.15 7.43
C PRO A 91 -14.08 4.80 7.13
N ILE A 92 -13.68 4.11 6.05
CA ILE A 92 -14.18 2.77 5.72
C ILE A 92 -13.64 1.74 6.71
N PHE A 93 -12.35 1.84 7.07
CA PHE A 93 -11.71 0.96 8.05
C PHE A 93 -12.39 1.06 9.41
N GLU A 94 -12.62 2.27 9.90
CA GLU A 94 -13.26 2.51 11.19
C GLU A 94 -14.73 2.04 11.19
N ALA A 95 -15.50 2.41 10.16
CA ALA A 95 -16.91 2.04 10.05
C ALA A 95 -17.12 0.52 9.89
N SER A 96 -16.18 -0.20 9.28
CA SER A 96 -16.21 -1.65 9.11
C SER A 96 -15.58 -2.42 10.27
N GLN A 97 -15.05 -1.72 11.28
CA GLN A 97 -14.32 -2.34 12.40
C GLN A 97 -13.14 -3.22 11.93
N GLY A 98 -12.45 -2.79 10.87
CA GLY A 98 -11.30 -3.50 10.32
C GLY A 98 -11.62 -4.61 9.30
N ASP A 99 -12.87 -4.76 8.87
CA ASP A 99 -13.23 -5.70 7.78
C ASP A 99 -12.80 -5.18 6.39
N ALA A 100 -12.70 -3.85 6.21
CA ALA A 100 -12.32 -3.20 4.95
C ALA A 100 -11.54 -1.91 5.23
N GLY A 101 -11.13 -1.19 4.17
CA GLY A 101 -10.48 0.11 4.31
C GLY A 101 -8.96 0.02 4.41
N TYR A 102 -8.37 -1.01 3.85
CA TYR A 102 -6.93 -1.23 3.86
C TYR A 102 -6.23 -0.67 2.62
N VAL A 103 -4.95 -0.33 2.82
CA VAL A 103 -3.98 -0.09 1.74
C VAL A 103 -2.88 -1.13 1.86
N SER A 104 -2.56 -1.80 0.75
CA SER A 104 -1.53 -2.83 0.70
C SER A 104 -0.26 -2.30 0.07
N LEU A 105 0.88 -2.40 0.79
CA LEU A 105 2.22 -2.01 0.36
C LEU A 105 3.13 -3.22 0.23
N GLU A 106 3.72 -3.41 -0.94
CA GLU A 106 4.57 -4.55 -1.27
C GLU A 106 6.01 -4.36 -0.78
N VAL A 107 6.61 -5.41 -0.22
CA VAL A 107 8.07 -5.45 0.01
C VAL A 107 8.81 -5.51 -1.33
N SER A 108 10.11 -5.17 -1.33
CA SER A 108 10.92 -5.25 -2.55
C SER A 108 10.87 -6.66 -3.17
N PRO A 109 10.58 -6.79 -4.49
CA PRO A 109 10.62 -8.10 -5.16
C PRO A 109 11.99 -8.80 -5.06
N ALA A 110 13.07 -8.06 -4.86
CA ALA A 110 14.41 -8.61 -4.66
C ALA A 110 14.53 -9.48 -3.40
N LEU A 111 13.59 -9.37 -2.46
CA LEU A 111 13.55 -10.13 -1.21
C LEU A 111 12.71 -11.42 -1.33
N ALA A 112 12.20 -11.76 -2.50
CA ALA A 112 11.25 -12.88 -2.68
C ALA A 112 11.78 -14.22 -2.12
N ASP A 113 13.09 -14.46 -2.18
CA ASP A 113 13.75 -15.67 -1.69
C ASP A 113 14.57 -15.44 -0.41
N ASP A 114 14.47 -14.26 0.21
CA ASP A 114 15.16 -13.88 1.45
C ASP A 114 14.14 -13.67 2.59
N GLU A 115 13.97 -14.69 3.43
CA GLU A 115 13.07 -14.64 4.60
C GLU A 115 13.46 -13.52 5.56
N ALA A 116 14.72 -13.46 5.97
CA ALA A 116 15.19 -12.50 6.97
C ALA A 116 15.08 -11.06 6.47
N GLY A 117 15.46 -10.81 5.21
CA GLY A 117 15.31 -9.54 4.55
C GLY A 117 13.84 -9.12 4.42
N THR A 118 12.95 -10.04 4.07
CA THR A 118 11.49 -9.80 3.99
C THR A 118 10.92 -9.39 5.35
N VAL A 119 11.26 -10.12 6.42
CA VAL A 119 10.81 -9.80 7.79
C VAL A 119 11.31 -8.41 8.22
N ALA A 120 12.60 -8.13 8.00
CA ALA A 120 13.18 -6.83 8.34
C ALA A 120 12.53 -5.67 7.54
N ALA A 121 12.30 -5.85 6.25
CA ALA A 121 11.65 -4.87 5.38
C ALA A 121 10.19 -4.62 5.81
N ALA A 122 9.42 -5.67 6.09
CA ALA A 122 8.04 -5.56 6.52
C ALA A 122 7.89 -4.78 7.84
N ARG A 123 8.72 -5.07 8.84
CA ARG A 123 8.76 -4.33 10.12
C ARG A 123 9.08 -2.86 9.90
N ARG A 124 10.08 -2.57 9.06
CA ARG A 124 10.51 -1.21 8.74
C ARG A 124 9.41 -0.44 8.00
N LEU A 125 8.79 -1.02 6.97
CA LEU A 125 7.69 -0.39 6.22
C LEU A 125 6.48 -0.12 7.12
N ARG A 126 6.09 -1.09 7.96
CA ARG A 126 5.00 -0.89 8.94
C ARG A 126 5.29 0.28 9.88
N ALA A 127 6.50 0.33 10.42
CA ALA A 127 6.90 1.42 11.32
C ALA A 127 6.95 2.78 10.60
N ALA A 128 7.42 2.82 9.36
CA ALA A 128 7.52 4.06 8.57
C ALA A 128 6.15 4.59 8.14
N VAL A 129 5.24 3.71 7.70
CA VAL A 129 3.86 4.11 7.33
C VAL A 129 3.06 4.50 8.56
N ALA A 130 3.19 3.78 9.67
CA ALA A 130 2.55 4.06 10.96
C ALA A 130 1.02 4.28 10.84
N ARG A 131 0.33 3.40 10.13
CA ARG A 131 -1.13 3.38 9.97
C ARG A 131 -1.68 1.97 10.24
N ASP A 132 -2.77 1.89 11.00
CA ASP A 132 -3.36 0.61 11.43
C ASP A 132 -4.03 -0.14 10.26
N ASN A 133 -4.45 0.60 9.24
CA ASN A 133 -5.07 0.08 8.02
C ASN A 133 -4.06 -0.20 6.89
N LEU A 134 -2.80 -0.47 7.25
CA LEU A 134 -1.78 -0.96 6.33
C LEU A 134 -1.76 -2.49 6.34
N LEU A 135 -1.72 -3.10 5.15
CA LEU A 135 -1.30 -4.48 4.92
C LEU A 135 0.09 -4.47 4.28
N VAL A 136 1.00 -5.29 4.79
CA VAL A 136 2.28 -5.52 4.10
C VAL A 136 2.11 -6.70 3.14
N LYS A 137 2.34 -6.46 1.85
CA LYS A 137 2.24 -7.51 0.83
C LYS A 137 3.54 -8.27 0.69
N ILE A 138 3.45 -9.60 0.80
CA ILE A 138 4.59 -10.52 0.76
C ILE A 138 4.30 -11.64 -0.25
N PRO A 139 5.22 -11.94 -1.18
CA PRO A 139 5.02 -13.01 -2.15
C PRO A 139 5.02 -14.39 -1.47
N ALA A 140 4.15 -15.31 -1.89
CA ALA A 140 4.02 -16.67 -1.36
C ALA A 140 5.13 -17.63 -1.86
N THR A 141 6.38 -17.19 -1.87
CA THR A 141 7.54 -18.08 -2.05
C THR A 141 7.78 -18.91 -0.80
N ALA A 142 8.64 -19.91 -0.86
CA ALA A 142 9.00 -20.70 0.31
C ALA A 142 9.60 -19.84 1.45
N ALA A 143 10.41 -18.82 1.13
CA ALA A 143 10.93 -17.86 2.09
C ALA A 143 9.84 -16.89 2.58
N GLY A 144 8.98 -16.42 1.65
CA GLY A 144 7.88 -15.53 1.98
C GLY A 144 6.85 -16.15 2.91
N VAL A 145 6.52 -17.43 2.75
CA VAL A 145 5.59 -18.16 3.65
C VAL A 145 6.12 -18.19 5.09
N ARG A 146 7.43 -18.43 5.29
CA ARG A 146 8.02 -18.39 6.64
C ARG A 146 8.05 -16.97 7.22
N ALA A 147 8.32 -15.97 6.37
CA ALA A 147 8.24 -14.57 6.78
C ALA A 147 6.80 -14.18 7.19
N ILE A 148 5.78 -14.64 6.45
CA ILE A 148 4.36 -14.43 6.77
C ILE A 148 4.01 -15.05 8.13
N GLU A 149 4.44 -16.28 8.39
CA GLU A 149 4.23 -16.95 9.69
C GLU A 149 4.81 -16.12 10.83
N THR A 150 6.07 -15.69 10.72
CA THR A 150 6.75 -14.86 11.71
C THR A 150 6.01 -13.55 11.96
N LEU A 151 5.70 -12.81 10.90
CA LEU A 151 5.09 -11.48 10.99
C LEU A 151 3.63 -11.53 11.47
N THR A 152 2.88 -12.55 11.07
CA THR A 152 1.51 -12.76 11.56
C THR A 152 1.51 -13.07 13.05
N GLY A 153 2.49 -13.86 13.54
CA GLY A 153 2.71 -14.10 14.97
C GLY A 153 3.04 -12.83 15.76
N GLU A 154 3.59 -11.80 15.11
CA GLU A 154 3.87 -10.48 15.68
C GLU A 154 2.68 -9.50 15.58
N GLY A 155 1.56 -9.92 15.02
CA GLY A 155 0.40 -9.06 14.79
C GLY A 155 0.54 -8.08 13.63
N VAL A 156 1.39 -8.39 12.64
CA VAL A 156 1.47 -7.63 11.39
C VAL A 156 0.37 -8.12 10.45
N SER A 157 -0.45 -7.20 9.96
CA SER A 157 -1.47 -7.50 8.94
C SER A 157 -0.82 -7.71 7.58
N ILE A 158 -1.08 -8.84 6.95
CA ILE A 158 -0.42 -9.28 5.72
C ILE A 158 -1.42 -9.39 4.57
N ASN A 159 -0.96 -9.06 3.37
CA ASN A 159 -1.55 -9.41 2.07
C ASN A 159 -0.58 -10.37 1.35
N VAL A 160 -1.09 -11.38 0.66
CA VAL A 160 -0.29 -12.41 -0.02
C VAL A 160 -0.51 -12.36 -1.52
#